data_45930b62beed77b66e7d7064d96a33c3
#
_entry.id   45930b62beed77b66e7d7064d96a33c3
#
_cell.length_a   1.000
_cell.length_b   1.000
_cell.length_c   1.000
_cell.angle_alpha   90.00
_cell.angle_beta   90.00
_cell.angle_gamma   90.00
#
_symmetry.space_group_name_H-M   'P 1'
#
loop_
_entity.id
_entity.type
_entity.pdbx_description
1 polymer ?
#
loop_
_entity_poly.entity_id
_entity_poly.type
_entity_poly.pdbx_seq_one_letter_code
_entity_poly.pdbx_strand_id
1 'polypeptide(L)'
;MNLRSSNKILAQAAIILFFFWVIALILLTRPLLNNQQSEVSNDVLQRLSKAVSELESLKVRNQELQWILTNFSHEAQSGKINENVVERLRSTLEDKIRVPISFGGLEKKLTDGPSKEYEVKRRAIYRGVQEIWYFVQQELEKLKKKGHDQNAPELASLIQEILNSGKEHEIVLLNDLQELSSMEGHDAWRTTESRALSDLVQRRLHYLQNPVDCSKARKLVCNLNKSCGYGCQIHHAAYCFIMAYATKRTLILNSKKWRYHRGGWEKVFLPLSDTCTDPSGLDRSNWPGTNETQVIELPIVDMLSPRPPFLPLAIPRDLSDRMIRLHGDPQVWWIGQFMKYLLRYQPDTQKMLDQAKEKMNFKMPVVGVHVRRTDKVGTEAAFHSIDEYMLFVADFFNKLEMKEKVPVRRVYLASDDPSVLPEAKKKYPDYEFLGDVSIAKGAAVATRYTDSSLRGILVDIHMLAHSDHLVCTFSSQVCRLAYEIMQTLHPDASSKFKSLDDIYYYGGQGPHQQTAIYSHKGHRTGEISMEVGDVLGIAGNHWDGYSKGINERTKQSGLYPSFKAVDKYNIVDFPVYSEVAVAA
;
A
#
# COMPACT_ATOMS: atom_id res chain seq x y z
N MET A 1 20.14 26.63 52.22
CA MET A 1 19.92 27.83 51.36
C MET A 1 20.10 27.45 49.91
N ASN A 2 19.03 27.22 49.29
CA ASN A 2 18.61 27.45 47.90
C ASN A 2 19.46 26.93 46.71
N LEU A 3 19.44 25.61 46.47
CA LEU A 3 19.77 25.01 45.17
C LEU A 3 18.61 25.10 44.13
N ARG A 4 17.37 25.34 44.57
CA ARG A 4 16.20 25.51 43.68
C ARG A 4 16.13 26.82 42.90
N SER A 5 16.82 27.89 43.34
CA SER A 5 16.85 29.20 42.68
C SER A 5 17.83 29.20 41.49
N SER A 6 18.94 28.47 41.58
CA SER A 6 19.99 28.45 40.54
C SER A 6 19.52 27.78 39.24
N ASN A 7 18.73 26.68 39.33
CA ASN A 7 18.27 25.95 38.15
C ASN A 7 17.21 26.70 37.33
N LYS A 8 16.38 27.55 37.98
CA LYS A 8 15.43 28.41 37.27
C LYS A 8 16.15 29.55 36.50
N ILE A 9 17.19 30.11 37.06
CA ILE A 9 18.00 31.16 36.42
C ILE A 9 18.79 30.56 35.24
N LEU A 10 19.31 29.35 35.35
CA LEU A 10 19.99 28.64 34.26
C LEU A 10 19.05 28.26 33.11
N ALA A 11 17.83 27.81 33.42
CA ALA A 11 16.81 27.52 32.41
C ALA A 11 16.34 28.79 31.68
N GLN A 12 16.14 29.89 32.38
CA GLN A 12 15.80 31.17 31.76
C GLN A 12 16.94 31.73 30.90
N ALA A 13 18.19 31.60 31.35
CA ALA A 13 19.36 32.00 30.55
C ALA A 13 19.51 31.13 29.27
N ALA A 14 19.25 29.84 29.34
CA ALA A 14 19.26 28.95 28.18
C ALA A 14 18.17 29.31 27.16
N ILE A 15 16.97 29.65 27.61
CA ILE A 15 15.87 30.09 26.74
C ILE A 15 16.21 31.42 26.06
N ILE A 16 16.78 32.38 26.79
CA ILE A 16 17.20 33.68 26.26
C ILE A 16 18.33 33.49 25.24
N LEU A 17 19.31 32.62 25.49
CA LEU A 17 20.39 32.31 24.58
C LEU A 17 19.86 31.61 23.31
N PHE A 18 18.87 30.73 23.41
CA PHE A 18 18.23 30.12 22.28
C PHE A 18 17.51 31.14 21.38
N PHE A 19 16.76 32.07 21.97
CA PHE A 19 16.12 33.17 21.23
C PHE A 19 17.14 34.09 20.56
N PHE A 20 18.23 34.44 21.24
CA PHE A 20 19.32 35.23 20.64
C PHE A 20 20.00 34.48 19.48
N TRP A 21 20.17 33.16 19.61
CA TRP A 21 20.75 32.31 18.55
C TRP A 21 19.83 32.23 17.32
N VAL A 22 18.52 32.07 17.52
CA VAL A 22 17.51 32.07 16.44
C VAL A 22 17.46 33.46 15.76
N ILE A 23 17.49 34.55 16.51
CA ILE A 23 17.54 35.92 15.96
C ILE A 23 18.85 36.14 15.18
N ALA A 24 19.99 35.71 15.70
CA ALA A 24 21.28 35.78 15.01
C ALA A 24 21.28 34.95 13.69
N LEU A 25 20.66 33.77 13.69
CA LEU A 25 20.47 32.96 12.48
C LEU A 25 19.62 33.69 11.43
N ILE A 26 18.51 34.31 11.85
CA ILE A 26 17.63 35.11 10.98
C ILE A 26 18.38 36.33 10.40
N LEU A 27 19.21 36.98 11.20
CA LEU A 27 19.99 38.15 10.76
C LEU A 27 21.17 37.78 9.86
N LEU A 28 21.79 36.62 10.07
CA LEU A 28 22.91 36.12 9.24
C LEU A 28 22.45 35.56 7.89
N THR A 29 21.20 35.09 7.79
CA THR A 29 20.64 34.60 6.53
C THR A 29 20.08 35.69 5.64
N ARG A 30 19.84 36.92 6.16
CA ARG A 30 19.34 38.05 5.36
C ARG A 30 20.25 38.51 4.21
N PRO A 31 21.60 38.54 4.30
CA PRO A 31 22.43 38.97 3.16
C PRO A 31 22.53 37.96 2.03
N LEU A 32 22.26 36.67 2.28
CA LEU A 32 22.35 35.61 1.26
C LEU A 32 21.10 35.50 0.38
N LEU A 33 19.98 36.11 0.78
CA LEU A 33 18.70 36.10 0.07
C LEU A 33 18.46 37.32 -0.84
N ASN A 34 19.37 38.31 -0.84
CA ASN A 34 19.07 39.63 -1.43
C ASN A 34 19.56 39.82 -2.88
N ASN A 35 20.13 38.81 -3.57
CA ASN A 35 20.66 38.98 -4.91
C ASN A 35 19.96 38.23 -6.07
N GLN A 36 18.80 37.56 -5.81
CA GLN A 36 17.98 36.96 -6.89
C GLN A 36 16.44 37.13 -6.71
N GLN A 37 15.98 38.08 -5.92
CA GLN A 37 14.58 38.14 -5.47
C GLN A 37 13.75 39.35 -5.93
N SER A 38 14.15 40.16 -6.89
CA SER A 38 13.32 41.34 -7.23
C SER A 38 12.14 41.05 -8.19
N GLU A 39 12.16 39.99 -8.99
CA GLU A 39 11.03 39.69 -9.89
C GLU A 39 10.08 38.61 -9.37
N VAL A 40 10.61 37.57 -8.70
CA VAL A 40 9.78 36.48 -8.16
C VAL A 40 8.97 36.92 -6.93
N SER A 41 9.47 37.90 -6.15
CA SER A 41 8.81 38.41 -4.94
C SER A 41 7.51 39.17 -5.22
N ASN A 42 7.46 39.94 -6.32
CA ASN A 42 6.27 40.75 -6.66
C ASN A 42 5.13 39.88 -7.18
N ASP A 43 5.39 38.84 -7.96
CA ASP A 43 4.37 37.91 -8.46
C ASP A 43 3.77 37.08 -7.32
N VAL A 44 4.59 36.61 -6.38
CA VAL A 44 4.13 35.86 -5.18
C VAL A 44 3.32 36.75 -4.25
N LEU A 45 3.75 37.99 -4.00
CA LEU A 45 3.00 38.95 -3.18
C LEU A 45 1.67 39.34 -3.83
N GLN A 46 1.64 39.50 -5.15
CA GLN A 46 0.43 39.81 -5.89
C GLN A 46 -0.55 38.64 -5.90
N ARG A 47 -0.07 37.40 -6.02
CA ARG A 47 -0.89 36.18 -5.90
C ARG A 47 -1.41 36.00 -4.48
N LEU A 48 -0.58 36.26 -3.45
CA LEU A 48 -0.97 36.21 -2.04
C LEU A 48 -2.04 37.26 -1.73
N SER A 49 -1.84 38.52 -2.18
CA SER A 49 -2.82 39.61 -2.05
C SER A 49 -4.15 39.26 -2.71
N LYS A 50 -4.11 38.68 -3.91
CA LYS A 50 -5.30 38.22 -4.63
C LYS A 50 -6.01 37.07 -3.89
N ALA A 51 -5.26 36.09 -3.40
CA ALA A 51 -5.81 34.98 -2.63
C ALA A 51 -6.45 35.44 -1.30
N VAL A 52 -5.82 36.39 -0.59
CA VAL A 52 -6.40 36.99 0.64
C VAL A 52 -7.69 37.74 0.32
N SER A 53 -7.72 38.54 -0.75
CA SER A 53 -8.94 39.23 -1.20
C SER A 53 -10.06 38.27 -1.60
N GLU A 54 -9.73 37.17 -2.27
CA GLU A 54 -10.68 36.09 -2.60
C GLU A 54 -11.20 35.38 -1.35
N LEU A 55 -10.34 35.11 -0.37
CA LEU A 55 -10.71 34.52 0.93
C LEU A 55 -11.65 35.44 1.74
N GLU A 56 -11.38 36.76 1.76
CA GLU A 56 -12.27 37.72 2.42
C GLU A 56 -13.63 37.80 1.72
N SER A 57 -13.65 37.79 0.38
CA SER A 57 -14.90 37.77 -0.37
C SER A 57 -15.72 36.50 -0.15
N LEU A 58 -15.05 35.33 -0.04
CA LEU A 58 -15.69 34.06 0.29
C LEU A 58 -16.23 34.03 1.72
N LYS A 59 -15.51 34.64 2.66
CA LYS A 59 -15.95 34.75 4.06
C LYS A 59 -17.22 35.61 4.19
N VAL A 60 -17.26 36.74 3.52
CA VAL A 60 -18.45 37.59 3.49
C VAL A 60 -19.64 36.85 2.84
N ARG A 61 -19.43 36.16 1.74
CA ARG A 61 -20.47 35.33 1.10
C ARG A 61 -20.97 34.21 1.99
N ASN A 62 -20.07 33.55 2.71
CA ASN A 62 -20.47 32.47 3.63
C ASN A 62 -21.32 33.02 4.78
N GLN A 63 -21.01 34.19 5.30
CA GLN A 63 -21.81 34.86 6.33
C GLN A 63 -23.21 35.26 5.79
N GLU A 64 -23.29 35.75 4.57
CA GLU A 64 -24.58 36.06 3.91
C GLU A 64 -25.44 34.79 3.68
N LEU A 65 -24.83 33.70 3.22
CA LEU A 65 -25.51 32.42 3.06
C LEU A 65 -26.00 31.83 4.40
N GLN A 66 -25.19 31.93 5.44
CA GLN A 66 -25.61 31.51 6.79
C GLN A 66 -26.77 32.34 7.31
N TRP A 67 -26.77 33.65 7.07
CA TRP A 67 -27.88 34.51 7.42
C TRP A 67 -29.18 34.16 6.69
N ILE A 68 -29.10 33.90 5.36
CA ILE A 68 -30.24 33.44 4.53
C ILE A 68 -30.79 32.12 5.04
N LEU A 69 -29.93 31.14 5.34
CA LEU A 69 -30.31 29.83 5.87
C LEU A 69 -30.95 29.91 7.25
N THR A 70 -30.43 30.80 8.12
CA THR A 70 -30.97 31.00 9.47
C THR A 70 -32.36 31.64 9.42
N ASN A 71 -32.56 32.65 8.56
CA ASN A 71 -33.87 33.28 8.39
C ASN A 71 -34.89 32.31 7.77
N PHE A 72 -34.47 31.50 6.80
CA PHE A 72 -35.32 30.47 6.23
C PHE A 72 -35.71 29.39 7.25
N SER A 73 -34.77 28.97 8.08
CA SER A 73 -35.03 28.02 9.19
C SER A 73 -36.06 28.59 10.19
N HIS A 74 -35.99 29.88 10.47
CA HIS A 74 -36.92 30.58 11.36
C HIS A 74 -38.33 30.71 10.75
N GLU A 75 -38.41 31.02 9.45
CA GLU A 75 -39.69 31.07 8.73
C GLU A 75 -40.29 29.67 8.53
N ALA A 76 -39.47 28.66 8.33
CA ALA A 76 -39.87 27.25 8.29
C ALA A 76 -40.49 26.77 9.60
N GLN A 77 -39.89 27.13 10.73
CA GLN A 77 -40.41 26.78 12.06
C GLN A 77 -41.72 27.53 12.41
N SER A 78 -41.95 28.70 11.80
CA SER A 78 -43.18 29.49 12.02
C SER A 78 -44.35 29.04 11.14
N GLY A 79 -44.21 28.03 10.30
CA GLY A 79 -45.26 27.51 9.43
C GLY A 79 -45.71 28.46 8.27
N LYS A 80 -44.90 29.49 7.97
CA LYS A 80 -45.23 30.54 6.96
C LYS A 80 -44.57 30.30 5.59
N ILE A 81 -44.07 29.10 5.31
CA ILE A 81 -43.51 28.79 4.00
C ILE A 81 -44.66 28.67 3.00
N ASN A 82 -44.73 29.60 2.04
CA ASN A 82 -45.55 29.50 0.85
C ASN A 82 -44.65 29.53 -0.39
N GLU A 83 -45.25 29.22 -1.55
CA GLU A 83 -44.54 29.18 -2.84
C GLU A 83 -43.77 30.47 -3.17
N ASN A 84 -44.27 31.62 -2.72
CA ASN A 84 -43.62 32.93 -2.91
C ASN A 84 -42.32 33.10 -2.10
N VAL A 85 -42.20 32.45 -0.94
CA VAL A 85 -40.96 32.47 -0.11
C VAL A 85 -39.90 31.61 -0.78
N VAL A 86 -40.29 30.46 -1.34
CA VAL A 86 -39.38 29.57 -2.06
C VAL A 86 -38.85 30.21 -3.33
N GLU A 87 -39.72 30.91 -4.08
CA GLU A 87 -39.36 31.61 -5.32
C GLU A 87 -38.47 32.83 -5.07
N ARG A 88 -38.72 33.60 -3.98
CA ARG A 88 -37.81 34.67 -3.53
C ARG A 88 -36.41 34.14 -3.12
N LEU A 89 -36.36 33.02 -2.45
CA LEU A 89 -35.09 32.36 -2.10
C LEU A 89 -34.35 31.92 -3.36
N ARG A 90 -35.06 31.32 -4.30
CA ARG A 90 -34.52 30.88 -5.58
C ARG A 90 -33.96 32.05 -6.38
N SER A 91 -34.73 33.13 -6.55
CA SER A 91 -34.29 34.32 -7.28
C SER A 91 -33.12 35.03 -6.57
N THR A 92 -33.11 35.09 -5.22
CA THR A 92 -32.02 35.69 -4.45
C THR A 92 -30.74 34.85 -4.51
N LEU A 93 -30.85 33.50 -4.53
CA LEU A 93 -29.76 32.59 -4.74
C LEU A 93 -29.23 32.63 -6.18
N GLU A 94 -30.13 32.68 -7.18
CA GLU A 94 -29.76 32.81 -8.59
C GLU A 94 -29.07 34.13 -8.92
N ASP A 95 -29.49 35.27 -8.34
CA ASP A 95 -28.85 36.57 -8.53
C ASP A 95 -27.49 36.68 -7.82
N LYS A 96 -27.34 36.05 -6.64
CA LYS A 96 -26.08 36.11 -5.87
C LYS A 96 -25.07 35.02 -6.27
N ILE A 97 -25.53 33.96 -6.94
CA ILE A 97 -24.67 32.88 -7.49
C ILE A 97 -24.23 33.21 -8.93
N ARG A 98 -24.76 34.24 -9.57
CA ARG A 98 -24.28 34.77 -10.87
C ARG A 98 -22.89 35.43 -10.74
N VAL A 99 -21.89 34.62 -10.41
CA VAL A 99 -20.56 34.77 -10.99
C VAL A 99 -20.58 33.96 -12.30
N PRO A 100 -20.02 34.43 -13.41
CA PRO A 100 -19.74 33.57 -14.54
C PRO A 100 -18.61 32.64 -14.20
N ILE A 101 -18.85 31.71 -13.31
CA ILE A 101 -18.08 30.49 -13.22
C ILE A 101 -18.52 29.75 -14.46
N SER A 102 -17.64 29.69 -15.44
CA SER A 102 -17.81 28.79 -16.59
C SER A 102 -17.87 27.38 -15.99
N PHE A 103 -19.09 26.94 -15.67
CA PHE A 103 -19.35 25.60 -15.11
C PHE A 103 -18.80 24.50 -16.02
N GLY A 104 -18.69 24.74 -17.35
CA GLY A 104 -18.06 23.81 -18.26
C GLY A 104 -16.56 23.52 -17.98
N GLY A 105 -15.84 24.45 -17.35
CA GLY A 105 -14.46 24.22 -16.92
C GLY A 105 -14.34 23.56 -15.56
N LEU A 106 -15.31 23.78 -14.65
CA LEU A 106 -15.33 23.18 -13.31
C LEU A 106 -15.88 21.75 -13.34
N GLU A 107 -16.95 21.51 -14.11
CA GLU A 107 -17.48 20.16 -14.32
C GLU A 107 -16.45 19.26 -15.01
N LYS A 108 -15.73 19.77 -16.01
CA LYS A 108 -14.66 19.02 -16.67
C LYS A 108 -13.47 18.75 -15.73
N LYS A 109 -13.15 19.68 -14.80
CA LYS A 109 -12.11 19.43 -13.75
C LYS A 109 -12.57 18.46 -12.66
N LEU A 110 -13.85 18.43 -12.32
CA LEU A 110 -14.42 17.48 -11.34
C LEU A 110 -14.53 16.07 -11.92
N THR A 111 -14.77 15.92 -13.23
CA THR A 111 -14.80 14.61 -13.90
C THR A 111 -13.41 14.02 -14.14
N ASP A 112 -12.36 14.85 -14.26
CA ASP A 112 -10.99 14.38 -14.54
C ASP A 112 -10.24 13.90 -13.29
N GLY A 113 -10.76 14.15 -12.08
CA GLY A 113 -10.14 13.81 -10.79
C GLY A 113 -8.80 14.54 -10.54
N PRO A 114 -8.09 14.21 -9.44
CA PRO A 114 -6.81 14.83 -9.10
C PRO A 114 -5.67 14.40 -10.04
N SER A 115 -4.67 15.26 -10.26
CA SER A 115 -3.53 14.92 -11.11
C SER A 115 -2.69 13.77 -10.54
N LYS A 116 -1.87 13.15 -11.40
CA LYS A 116 -0.92 12.11 -10.97
C LYS A 116 0.08 12.67 -9.94
N GLU A 117 0.60 13.86 -10.17
CA GLU A 117 1.55 14.55 -9.28
C GLU A 117 0.94 14.82 -7.91
N TYR A 118 -0.33 15.23 -7.88
CA TYR A 118 -1.08 15.42 -6.64
C TYR A 118 -1.20 14.10 -5.85
N GLU A 119 -1.66 13.02 -6.46
CA GLU A 119 -1.83 11.72 -5.81
C GLU A 119 -0.50 11.14 -5.33
N VAL A 120 0.57 11.26 -6.11
CA VAL A 120 1.93 10.86 -5.70
C VAL A 120 2.39 11.69 -4.50
N LYS A 121 2.19 13.03 -4.52
CA LYS A 121 2.58 13.91 -3.41
C LYS A 121 1.78 13.63 -2.14
N ARG A 122 0.46 13.41 -2.25
CA ARG A 122 -0.42 13.07 -1.13
C ARG A 122 0.08 11.81 -0.40
N ARG A 123 0.37 10.75 -1.14
CA ARG A 123 0.94 9.50 -0.58
C ARG A 123 2.35 9.69 -0.03
N ALA A 124 3.18 10.52 -0.67
CA ALA A 124 4.52 10.82 -0.18
C ALA A 124 4.50 11.57 1.16
N ILE A 125 3.55 12.49 1.37
CA ILE A 125 3.38 13.18 2.66
C ILE A 125 2.99 12.17 3.75
N TYR A 126 2.02 11.31 3.49
CA TYR A 126 1.59 10.29 4.43
C TYR A 126 2.77 9.35 4.84
N ARG A 127 3.52 8.85 3.86
CA ARG A 127 4.72 8.04 4.12
C ARG A 127 5.81 8.83 4.85
N GLY A 128 5.99 10.10 4.52
CA GLY A 128 6.98 10.98 5.18
C GLY A 128 6.71 11.15 6.68
N VAL A 129 5.44 11.24 7.09
CA VAL A 129 5.06 11.28 8.51
C VAL A 129 5.42 9.96 9.21
N GLN A 130 5.20 8.82 8.56
CA GLN A 130 5.59 7.52 9.11
C GLN A 130 7.12 7.36 9.22
N GLU A 131 7.87 7.75 8.18
CA GLU A 131 9.34 7.65 8.16
C GLU A 131 10.01 8.55 9.22
N ILE A 132 9.51 9.77 9.45
CA ILE A 132 10.04 10.63 10.52
C ILE A 132 9.76 10.02 11.90
N TRP A 133 8.58 9.41 12.08
CA TRP A 133 8.26 8.75 13.34
C TRP A 133 9.14 7.52 13.58
N TYR A 134 9.36 6.67 12.58
CA TYR A 134 10.27 5.52 12.69
C TYR A 134 11.67 5.95 13.11
N PHE A 135 12.20 7.01 12.51
CA PHE A 135 13.52 7.56 12.88
C PHE A 135 13.54 8.06 14.33
N VAL A 136 12.58 8.89 14.72
CA VAL A 136 12.51 9.47 16.07
C VAL A 136 12.33 8.37 17.11
N GLN A 137 11.42 7.44 16.89
CA GLN A 137 11.17 6.31 17.79
C GLN A 137 12.45 5.50 18.00
N GLN A 138 13.14 5.15 16.93
CA GLN A 138 14.37 4.34 17.01
C GLN A 138 15.50 5.05 17.75
N GLU A 139 15.69 6.35 17.52
CA GLU A 139 16.74 7.11 18.22
C GLU A 139 16.39 7.28 19.72
N LEU A 140 15.13 7.50 20.06
CA LEU A 140 14.68 7.58 21.46
C LEU A 140 14.80 6.23 22.19
N GLU A 141 14.46 5.10 21.54
CA GLU A 141 14.64 3.78 22.14
C GLU A 141 16.12 3.45 22.39
N LYS A 142 17.03 3.86 21.50
CA LYS A 142 18.47 3.77 21.74
C LYS A 142 18.93 4.57 22.95
N LEU A 143 18.40 5.79 23.11
CA LEU A 143 18.69 6.65 24.28
C LEU A 143 18.12 6.06 25.57
N LYS A 144 16.90 5.54 25.53
CA LYS A 144 16.26 4.87 26.67
C LYS A 144 17.08 3.67 27.14
N LYS A 145 17.53 2.83 26.21
CA LYS A 145 18.42 1.70 26.52
C LYS A 145 19.71 2.16 27.19
N LYS A 146 20.37 3.21 26.69
CA LYS A 146 21.56 3.79 27.33
C LYS A 146 21.26 4.32 28.72
N GLY A 147 20.10 4.93 28.95
CA GLY A 147 19.65 5.37 30.27
C GLY A 147 19.50 4.23 31.26
N HIS A 148 18.96 3.08 30.84
CA HIS A 148 18.90 1.87 31.66
C HIS A 148 20.29 1.31 31.97
N ASP A 149 21.17 1.22 30.97
CA ASP A 149 22.54 0.71 31.14
C ASP A 149 23.38 1.58 32.10
N GLN A 150 23.06 2.89 32.21
CA GLN A 150 23.71 3.87 33.07
C GLN A 150 23.03 4.05 34.44
N ASN A 151 22.05 3.21 34.81
CA ASN A 151 21.23 3.33 36.02
C ASN A 151 20.56 4.70 36.20
N ALA A 152 20.02 5.27 35.08
CA ALA A 152 19.28 6.52 35.05
C ALA A 152 17.78 6.27 34.76
N PRO A 153 17.01 5.70 35.70
CA PRO A 153 15.61 5.31 35.47
C PRO A 153 14.70 6.51 35.20
N GLU A 154 14.99 7.68 35.78
CA GLU A 154 14.22 8.90 35.53
C GLU A 154 14.33 9.34 34.06
N LEU A 155 15.52 9.23 33.46
CA LEU A 155 15.73 9.52 32.04
C LEU A 155 14.98 8.52 31.15
N ALA A 156 15.01 7.25 31.49
CA ALA A 156 14.30 6.21 30.75
C ALA A 156 12.78 6.42 30.81
N SER A 157 12.24 6.84 31.96
CA SER A 157 10.83 7.21 32.13
C SER A 157 10.44 8.42 31.30
N LEU A 158 11.25 9.48 31.32
CA LEU A 158 11.00 10.68 30.49
C LEU A 158 11.00 10.35 28.99
N ILE A 159 11.94 9.52 28.55
CA ILE A 159 11.97 9.08 27.14
C ILE A 159 10.72 8.29 26.81
N GLN A 160 10.23 7.44 27.70
CA GLN A 160 8.98 6.70 27.49
C GLN A 160 7.76 7.62 27.35
N GLU A 161 7.69 8.68 28.15
CA GLU A 161 6.64 9.70 28.03
C GLU A 161 6.70 10.43 26.68
N ILE A 162 7.91 10.78 26.21
CA ILE A 162 8.12 11.39 24.89
C ILE A 162 7.69 10.44 23.77
N LEU A 163 8.03 9.14 23.88
CA LEU A 163 7.62 8.13 22.93
C LEU A 163 6.09 7.99 22.86
N ASN A 164 5.43 7.95 24.00
CA ASN A 164 3.97 7.84 24.06
C ASN A 164 3.29 9.07 23.44
N SER A 165 3.67 10.28 23.86
CA SER A 165 3.11 11.53 23.31
C SER A 165 3.44 11.70 21.82
N GLY A 166 4.66 11.37 21.41
CA GLY A 166 5.06 11.44 20.01
C GLY A 166 4.25 10.48 19.13
N LYS A 167 3.92 9.30 19.64
CA LYS A 167 3.04 8.35 18.96
C LYS A 167 1.62 8.88 18.79
N GLU A 168 1.07 9.53 19.81
CA GLU A 168 -0.25 10.18 19.71
C GLU A 168 -0.24 11.28 18.65
N HIS A 169 0.79 12.13 18.61
CA HIS A 169 0.93 13.15 17.57
C HIS A 169 1.01 12.54 16.15
N GLU A 170 1.77 11.46 15.96
CA GLU A 170 1.85 10.76 14.68
C GLU A 170 0.47 10.23 14.25
N ILE A 171 -0.26 9.59 15.16
CA ILE A 171 -1.59 9.04 14.90
C ILE A 171 -2.57 10.15 14.49
N VAL A 172 -2.63 11.26 15.25
CA VAL A 172 -3.50 12.41 14.94
C VAL A 172 -3.18 12.96 13.55
N LEU A 173 -1.90 13.23 13.27
CA LEU A 173 -1.49 13.81 11.99
C LEU A 173 -1.82 12.90 10.80
N LEU A 174 -1.67 11.58 10.94
CA LEU A 174 -2.06 10.63 9.89
C LEU A 174 -3.58 10.58 9.69
N ASN A 175 -4.35 10.73 10.78
CA ASN A 175 -5.81 10.83 10.70
C ASN A 175 -6.25 12.13 10.01
N ASP A 176 -5.64 13.26 10.36
CA ASP A 176 -5.93 14.56 9.74
C ASP A 176 -5.62 14.55 8.23
N LEU A 177 -4.49 13.95 7.84
CA LEU A 177 -4.14 13.79 6.42
C LEU A 177 -5.15 12.90 5.66
N GLN A 178 -5.66 11.87 6.30
CA GLN A 178 -6.68 11.00 5.70
C GLN A 178 -8.03 11.73 5.60
N GLU A 179 -8.41 12.47 6.63
CA GLU A 179 -9.63 13.27 6.66
C GLU A 179 -9.59 14.38 5.60
N LEU A 180 -8.47 15.11 5.51
CA LEU A 180 -8.23 16.10 4.46
C LEU A 180 -8.41 15.49 3.07
N SER A 181 -7.86 14.29 2.84
CA SER A 181 -8.03 13.57 1.58
C SER A 181 -9.50 13.20 1.27
N SER A 182 -10.29 12.89 2.31
CA SER A 182 -11.72 12.60 2.15
C SER A 182 -12.54 13.87 1.90
N MET A 183 -12.17 15.00 2.55
CA MET A 183 -12.82 16.31 2.34
C MET A 183 -12.66 16.87 0.92
N GLU A 184 -11.63 16.45 0.18
CA GLU A 184 -11.43 16.81 -1.23
C GLU A 184 -12.53 16.27 -2.16
N GLY A 185 -13.32 15.29 -1.70
CA GLY A 185 -14.44 14.73 -2.46
C GLY A 185 -14.05 13.78 -3.60
N HIS A 186 -12.78 13.37 -3.70
CA HIS A 186 -12.29 12.52 -4.79
C HIS A 186 -12.35 11.01 -4.52
N ASP A 187 -12.83 10.57 -3.37
CA ASP A 187 -12.85 9.15 -3.01
C ASP A 187 -13.76 8.30 -3.91
N ALA A 188 -14.92 8.86 -4.29
CA ALA A 188 -15.82 8.21 -5.27
C ALA A 188 -15.14 8.07 -6.64
N TRP A 189 -14.44 9.10 -7.10
CA TRP A 189 -13.65 9.06 -8.33
C TRP A 189 -12.52 8.01 -8.24
N ARG A 190 -11.73 7.99 -7.16
CA ARG A 190 -10.67 6.99 -6.94
C ARG A 190 -11.22 5.57 -7.01
N THR A 191 -12.36 5.35 -6.37
CA THR A 191 -13.04 4.04 -6.37
C THR A 191 -13.51 3.64 -7.76
N THR A 192 -14.12 4.55 -8.49
CA THR A 192 -14.65 4.30 -9.85
C THR A 192 -13.51 4.04 -10.84
N GLU A 193 -12.47 4.88 -10.83
CA GLU A 193 -11.32 4.76 -11.72
C GLU A 193 -10.48 3.50 -11.44
N SER A 194 -10.25 3.18 -10.17
CA SER A 194 -9.54 1.94 -9.79
C SER A 194 -10.32 0.70 -10.26
N ARG A 195 -11.65 0.71 -10.11
CA ARG A 195 -12.52 -0.37 -10.59
C ARG A 195 -12.47 -0.47 -12.12
N ALA A 196 -12.63 0.65 -12.83
CA ALA A 196 -12.59 0.69 -14.29
C ALA A 196 -11.25 0.19 -14.85
N LEU A 197 -10.13 0.55 -14.20
CA LEU A 197 -8.81 0.06 -14.57
C LEU A 197 -8.69 -1.45 -14.32
N SER A 198 -9.15 -1.95 -13.17
CA SER A 198 -9.18 -3.39 -12.87
C SER A 198 -10.02 -4.15 -13.90
N ASP A 199 -11.22 -3.67 -14.21
CA ASP A 199 -12.11 -4.31 -15.18
C ASP A 199 -11.52 -4.33 -16.59
N LEU A 200 -10.79 -3.30 -16.99
CA LEU A 200 -10.06 -3.28 -18.26
C LEU A 200 -9.02 -4.41 -18.30
N VAL A 201 -8.21 -4.55 -17.25
CA VAL A 201 -7.19 -5.61 -17.18
C VAL A 201 -7.84 -6.98 -17.15
N GLN A 202 -8.92 -7.18 -16.37
CA GLN A 202 -9.64 -8.47 -16.33
C GLN A 202 -10.23 -8.83 -17.70
N ARG A 203 -10.78 -7.88 -18.45
CA ARG A 203 -11.26 -8.12 -19.83
C ARG A 203 -10.12 -8.48 -20.77
N ARG A 204 -8.94 -7.84 -20.67
CA ARG A 204 -7.75 -8.20 -21.48
C ARG A 204 -7.27 -9.62 -21.17
N LEU A 205 -7.23 -10.01 -19.89
CA LEU A 205 -6.87 -11.36 -19.48
C LEU A 205 -7.89 -12.41 -20.00
N HIS A 206 -9.17 -12.09 -19.89
CA HIS A 206 -10.23 -12.96 -20.41
C HIS A 206 -10.14 -13.14 -21.94
N TYR A 207 -9.93 -12.05 -22.67
CA TYR A 207 -9.73 -12.08 -24.13
C TYR A 207 -8.53 -12.95 -24.52
N LEU A 208 -7.39 -12.76 -23.86
CA LEU A 208 -6.19 -13.56 -24.09
C LEU A 208 -6.42 -15.05 -23.83
N GLN A 209 -7.16 -15.38 -22.79
CA GLN A 209 -7.38 -16.76 -22.34
C GLN A 209 -8.45 -17.49 -23.16
N ASN A 210 -9.31 -16.77 -23.89
CA ASN A 210 -10.42 -17.35 -24.65
C ASN A 210 -10.30 -17.06 -26.16
N PRO A 211 -9.28 -17.62 -26.84
CA PRO A 211 -9.16 -17.46 -28.27
C PRO A 211 -10.35 -18.12 -28.99
N VAL A 212 -10.73 -17.57 -30.15
CA VAL A 212 -11.82 -18.08 -30.97
C VAL A 212 -11.55 -19.51 -31.46
N ASP A 213 -10.28 -19.79 -31.80
CA ASP A 213 -9.82 -21.10 -32.28
C ASP A 213 -8.57 -21.53 -31.50
N CYS A 214 -8.76 -22.46 -30.56
CA CYS A 214 -7.68 -22.98 -29.72
C CYS A 214 -6.62 -23.77 -30.55
N SER A 215 -7.01 -24.36 -31.68
CA SER A 215 -6.07 -25.11 -32.51
C SER A 215 -5.02 -24.22 -33.19
N LYS A 216 -5.37 -22.95 -33.42
CA LYS A 216 -4.49 -21.93 -34.03
C LYS A 216 -3.86 -20.99 -33.01
N ALA A 217 -4.36 -20.99 -31.76
CA ALA A 217 -3.86 -20.11 -30.73
C ALA A 217 -2.39 -20.36 -30.42
N ARG A 218 -1.65 -19.27 -30.21
CA ARG A 218 -0.31 -19.34 -29.62
C ARG A 218 -0.43 -19.60 -28.13
N LYS A 219 0.27 -20.59 -27.63
CA LYS A 219 0.13 -21.10 -26.26
C LYS A 219 1.42 -20.97 -25.48
N LEU A 220 1.31 -20.73 -24.19
CA LEU A 220 2.39 -20.84 -23.22
C LEU A 220 2.04 -21.94 -22.21
N VAL A 221 2.79 -23.01 -22.20
CA VAL A 221 2.56 -24.13 -21.28
C VAL A 221 3.37 -23.92 -20.00
N CYS A 222 2.69 -23.95 -18.87
CA CYS A 222 3.28 -23.82 -17.55
C CYS A 222 2.98 -25.07 -16.70
N ASN A 223 4.00 -25.71 -16.15
CA ASN A 223 3.86 -26.90 -15.35
C ASN A 223 3.79 -26.56 -13.86
N LEU A 224 2.67 -26.88 -13.19
CA LEU A 224 2.47 -26.66 -11.76
C LEU A 224 2.96 -27.88 -10.94
N ASN A 225 4.24 -28.18 -11.04
CA ASN A 225 4.88 -29.32 -10.39
C ASN A 225 6.04 -28.95 -9.46
N LYS A 226 6.22 -27.66 -9.18
CA LYS A 226 7.32 -27.15 -8.33
C LYS A 226 7.15 -27.67 -6.89
N SER A 227 8.26 -28.17 -6.32
CA SER A 227 8.28 -28.70 -4.96
C SER A 227 8.53 -27.60 -3.92
N CYS A 228 7.53 -26.75 -3.69
CA CYS A 228 7.60 -25.66 -2.71
C CYS A 228 6.22 -25.42 -2.05
N GLY A 229 6.15 -24.51 -1.09
CA GLY A 229 4.91 -24.14 -0.38
C GLY A 229 3.84 -23.55 -1.31
N TYR A 230 2.61 -23.44 -0.79
CA TYR A 230 1.45 -22.97 -1.55
C TYR A 230 1.70 -21.61 -2.22
N GLY A 231 2.11 -20.59 -1.45
CA GLY A 231 2.38 -19.26 -2.00
C GLY A 231 3.42 -19.28 -3.13
N CYS A 232 4.48 -20.08 -3.00
CA CYS A 232 5.47 -20.24 -4.06
C CYS A 232 4.88 -20.83 -5.37
N GLN A 233 3.95 -21.79 -5.27
CA GLN A 233 3.32 -22.37 -6.46
C GLN A 233 2.32 -21.41 -7.10
N ILE A 234 1.59 -20.60 -6.31
CA ILE A 234 0.69 -19.57 -6.83
C ILE A 234 1.49 -18.45 -7.50
N HIS A 235 2.59 -17.99 -6.89
CA HIS A 235 3.48 -17.01 -7.54
C HIS A 235 4.08 -17.58 -8.84
N HIS A 236 4.41 -18.88 -8.88
CA HIS A 236 4.84 -19.50 -10.13
C HIS A 236 3.74 -19.45 -11.22
N ALA A 237 2.48 -19.76 -10.87
CA ALA A 237 1.37 -19.65 -11.81
C ALA A 237 1.15 -18.21 -12.28
N ALA A 238 1.25 -17.22 -11.38
CA ALA A 238 1.13 -15.80 -11.73
C ALA A 238 2.28 -15.33 -12.64
N TYR A 239 3.51 -15.75 -12.34
CA TYR A 239 4.66 -15.51 -13.23
C TYR A 239 4.39 -16.05 -14.64
N CYS A 240 3.92 -17.28 -14.76
CA CYS A 240 3.57 -17.87 -16.06
C CYS A 240 2.49 -17.05 -16.77
N PHE A 241 1.51 -16.53 -16.04
CA PHE A 241 0.43 -15.75 -16.63
C PHE A 241 0.91 -14.35 -17.08
N ILE A 242 1.78 -13.70 -16.32
CA ILE A 242 2.43 -12.44 -16.73
C ILE A 242 3.22 -12.66 -18.02
N MET A 243 3.96 -13.77 -18.13
CA MET A 243 4.71 -14.13 -19.33
C MET A 243 3.79 -14.41 -20.52
N ALA A 244 2.66 -15.09 -20.29
CA ALA A 244 1.66 -15.35 -21.32
C ALA A 244 1.04 -14.03 -21.83
N TYR A 245 0.68 -13.13 -20.93
CA TYR A 245 0.17 -11.79 -21.27
C TYR A 245 1.20 -10.99 -22.08
N ALA A 246 2.45 -10.97 -21.63
CA ALA A 246 3.54 -10.21 -22.27
C ALA A 246 3.90 -10.73 -23.68
N THR A 247 3.62 -12.00 -23.99
CA THR A 247 3.92 -12.62 -25.28
C THR A 247 2.68 -12.86 -26.15
N LYS A 248 1.51 -12.34 -25.73
CA LYS A 248 0.20 -12.60 -26.40
C LYS A 248 -0.05 -14.08 -26.65
N ARG A 249 0.12 -14.91 -25.60
CA ARG A 249 -0.10 -16.36 -25.65
C ARG A 249 -1.16 -16.77 -24.64
N THR A 250 -2.03 -17.68 -25.01
CA THR A 250 -2.97 -18.30 -24.06
C THR A 250 -2.19 -19.17 -23.08
N LEU A 251 -2.33 -18.92 -21.78
CA LEU A 251 -1.71 -19.73 -20.75
C LEU A 251 -2.42 -21.08 -20.62
N ILE A 252 -1.68 -22.16 -20.79
CA ILE A 252 -2.12 -23.53 -20.48
C ILE A 252 -1.43 -23.97 -19.19
N LEU A 253 -2.17 -24.00 -18.09
CA LEU A 253 -1.64 -24.41 -16.78
C LEU A 253 -1.76 -25.93 -16.63
N ASN A 254 -0.66 -26.64 -16.80
CA ASN A 254 -0.61 -28.09 -16.59
C ASN A 254 -0.53 -28.40 -15.09
N SER A 255 -1.68 -28.68 -14.48
CA SER A 255 -1.83 -28.94 -13.05
C SER A 255 -2.03 -30.42 -12.68
N LYS A 256 -1.90 -31.35 -13.62
CA LYS A 256 -2.07 -32.81 -13.38
C LYS A 256 -1.16 -33.35 -12.26
N LYS A 257 -0.01 -32.74 -12.02
CA LYS A 257 0.96 -33.09 -10.95
C LYS A 257 0.97 -32.10 -9.81
N TRP A 258 -0.10 -31.31 -9.66
CA TRP A 258 -0.18 -30.36 -8.57
C TRP A 258 -0.26 -31.09 -7.22
N ARG A 259 0.73 -30.83 -6.38
CA ARG A 259 0.91 -31.59 -5.12
C ARG A 259 -0.18 -31.32 -4.08
N TYR A 260 -0.80 -30.12 -4.12
CA TYR A 260 -1.85 -29.75 -3.18
C TYR A 260 -3.21 -30.41 -3.46
N HIS A 261 -3.50 -30.76 -4.73
CA HIS A 261 -4.75 -31.43 -5.09
C HIS A 261 -4.56 -32.39 -6.26
N ARG A 262 -4.84 -33.69 -6.03
CA ARG A 262 -4.65 -34.74 -7.07
C ARG A 262 -5.53 -34.53 -8.31
N GLY A 263 -6.69 -33.90 -8.14
CA GLY A 263 -7.59 -33.56 -9.26
C GLY A 263 -7.17 -32.32 -10.05
N GLY A 264 -6.06 -31.67 -9.67
CA GLY A 264 -5.54 -30.48 -10.34
C GLY A 264 -6.23 -29.18 -9.94
N TRP A 265 -5.87 -28.12 -10.66
CA TRP A 265 -6.30 -26.74 -10.42
C TRP A 265 -7.82 -26.54 -10.39
N GLU A 266 -8.49 -27.12 -11.40
CA GLU A 266 -9.92 -26.91 -11.64
C GLU A 266 -10.86 -27.54 -10.59
N LYS A 267 -10.32 -28.28 -9.64
CA LYS A 267 -11.10 -28.76 -8.47
C LYS A 267 -11.26 -27.70 -7.40
N VAL A 268 -10.45 -26.65 -7.46
CA VAL A 268 -10.40 -25.58 -6.43
C VAL A 268 -10.76 -24.23 -7.04
N PHE A 269 -10.25 -23.96 -8.22
CA PHE A 269 -10.45 -22.70 -8.94
C PHE A 269 -11.16 -22.92 -10.27
N LEU A 270 -11.79 -21.88 -10.79
CA LEU A 270 -12.36 -21.91 -12.14
C LEU A 270 -11.27 -22.14 -13.18
N PRO A 271 -11.61 -22.75 -14.33
CA PRO A 271 -10.70 -22.85 -15.46
C PRO A 271 -10.13 -21.50 -15.86
N LEU A 272 -8.89 -21.45 -16.32
CA LEU A 272 -8.28 -20.22 -16.82
C LEU A 272 -8.85 -19.81 -18.17
N SER A 273 -9.36 -20.78 -18.93
CA SER A 273 -9.99 -20.59 -20.23
C SER A 273 -11.22 -21.49 -20.35
N ASP A 274 -12.27 -20.95 -20.96
CA ASP A 274 -13.49 -21.67 -21.28
C ASP A 274 -13.39 -22.33 -22.66
N THR A 275 -12.45 -21.88 -23.50
CA THR A 275 -12.34 -22.31 -24.93
C THR A 275 -11.04 -23.01 -25.27
N CYS A 276 -9.96 -22.87 -24.46
CA CYS A 276 -8.63 -23.35 -24.80
C CYS A 276 -7.87 -23.95 -23.62
N THR A 277 -7.95 -25.26 -23.46
CA THR A 277 -7.27 -26.02 -22.40
C THR A 277 -6.27 -27.04 -22.90
N ASP A 278 -6.25 -27.29 -24.22
CA ASP A 278 -5.38 -28.26 -24.86
C ASP A 278 -3.96 -27.69 -25.06
N PRO A 279 -2.90 -28.35 -24.51
CA PRO A 279 -1.51 -27.95 -24.69
C PRO A 279 -0.90 -28.35 -26.03
N SER A 280 -1.61 -29.08 -26.91
CA SER A 280 -1.10 -29.53 -28.20
C SER A 280 -0.96 -28.39 -29.22
N GLY A 281 -0.12 -28.57 -30.21
CA GLY A 281 0.09 -27.66 -31.33
C GLY A 281 1.06 -28.24 -32.36
N LEU A 282 1.13 -27.60 -33.54
CA LEU A 282 1.92 -28.08 -34.68
C LEU A 282 3.44 -27.90 -34.46
N ASP A 283 3.82 -26.81 -33.76
CA ASP A 283 5.20 -26.48 -33.49
C ASP A 283 5.38 -26.22 -31.99
N ARG A 284 6.40 -26.79 -31.38
CA ARG A 284 6.67 -26.71 -29.94
C ARG A 284 8.16 -26.49 -29.68
N SER A 285 8.45 -25.55 -28.79
CA SER A 285 9.80 -25.33 -28.28
C SER A 285 9.83 -24.97 -26.81
N ASN A 286 11.02 -25.01 -26.22
CA ASN A 286 11.28 -24.39 -24.92
C ASN A 286 11.42 -22.89 -25.07
N TRP A 287 11.28 -22.17 -23.96
CA TRP A 287 11.56 -20.73 -23.89
C TRP A 287 12.97 -20.38 -24.45
N PRO A 288 13.14 -19.31 -25.23
CA PRO A 288 12.11 -18.32 -25.57
C PRO A 288 11.24 -18.69 -26.78
N GLY A 289 11.66 -19.67 -27.63
CA GLY A 289 11.03 -19.89 -28.92
C GLY A 289 11.13 -18.69 -29.85
N THR A 290 10.26 -18.62 -30.85
CA THR A 290 10.09 -17.49 -31.77
C THR A 290 8.66 -16.94 -31.69
N ASN A 291 8.38 -15.83 -32.37
CA ASN A 291 7.02 -15.31 -32.45
C ASN A 291 6.08 -16.27 -33.20
N GLU A 292 6.61 -17.05 -34.11
CA GLU A 292 5.89 -18.02 -34.94
C GLU A 292 5.64 -19.33 -34.18
N THR A 293 6.49 -19.69 -33.21
CA THR A 293 6.35 -20.93 -32.44
C THR A 293 4.97 -20.97 -31.78
N GLN A 294 4.17 -21.98 -32.10
CA GLN A 294 2.80 -22.07 -31.61
C GLN A 294 2.74 -22.39 -30.11
N VAL A 295 3.53 -23.33 -29.62
CA VAL A 295 3.54 -23.78 -28.23
C VAL A 295 4.92 -23.56 -27.61
N ILE A 296 5.01 -22.77 -26.59
CA ILE A 296 6.25 -22.56 -25.82
C ILE A 296 6.09 -23.18 -24.43
N GLU A 297 7.05 -24.00 -24.01
CA GLU A 297 7.17 -24.47 -22.64
C GLU A 297 7.99 -23.49 -21.81
N LEU A 298 7.38 -22.97 -20.74
CA LEU A 298 8.02 -22.00 -19.85
C LEU A 298 8.70 -22.73 -18.70
N PRO A 299 10.02 -22.49 -18.44
CA PRO A 299 10.70 -23.03 -17.28
C PRO A 299 10.27 -22.28 -16.00
N ILE A 300 10.67 -22.78 -14.84
CA ILE A 300 10.57 -22.03 -13.59
C ILE A 300 11.42 -20.76 -13.69
N VAL A 301 11.02 -19.71 -12.97
CA VAL A 301 11.64 -18.37 -13.08
C VAL A 301 13.14 -18.37 -12.79
N ASP A 302 13.60 -19.27 -11.91
CA ASP A 302 15.03 -19.40 -11.56
C ASP A 302 15.89 -19.94 -12.71
N MET A 303 15.28 -20.68 -13.64
CA MET A 303 15.94 -21.28 -14.82
C MET A 303 15.66 -20.50 -16.11
N LEU A 304 14.99 -19.35 -16.00
CA LEU A 304 14.58 -18.57 -17.17
C LEU A 304 15.78 -17.88 -17.82
N SER A 305 16.09 -18.28 -19.06
CA SER A 305 17.16 -17.70 -19.89
C SER A 305 16.72 -17.71 -21.36
N PRO A 306 16.82 -16.57 -22.09
CA PRO A 306 17.12 -15.23 -21.58
C PRO A 306 16.02 -14.69 -20.66
N ARG A 307 16.39 -13.81 -19.72
CA ARG A 307 15.44 -13.14 -18.84
C ARG A 307 14.78 -11.96 -19.59
N PRO A 308 13.46 -11.95 -19.75
CA PRO A 308 12.77 -10.88 -20.46
C PRO A 308 12.56 -9.66 -19.55
N PRO A 309 12.26 -8.48 -20.12
CA PRO A 309 12.01 -7.27 -19.35
C PRO A 309 10.67 -7.27 -18.60
N PHE A 310 9.75 -8.20 -18.93
CA PHE A 310 8.39 -8.27 -18.38
C PHE A 310 8.30 -8.89 -17.00
N LEU A 311 9.41 -9.37 -16.44
CA LEU A 311 9.38 -9.99 -15.11
C LEU A 311 8.88 -8.99 -14.05
N PRO A 312 8.16 -9.47 -13.01
CA PRO A 312 7.86 -8.63 -11.88
C PRO A 312 9.15 -7.95 -11.37
N LEU A 313 9.20 -6.70 -11.04
CA LEU A 313 8.12 -5.72 -10.79
C LEU A 313 7.80 -4.81 -12.00
N ALA A 314 7.95 -5.27 -13.24
CA ALA A 314 7.62 -4.48 -14.41
C ALA A 314 6.12 -4.19 -14.50
N ILE A 315 5.79 -2.97 -14.96
CA ILE A 315 4.41 -2.53 -15.21
C ILE A 315 4.22 -2.09 -16.67
N PRO A 316 3.02 -2.25 -17.25
CA PRO A 316 2.77 -1.95 -18.65
C PRO A 316 2.72 -0.44 -18.90
N ARG A 317 3.42 0.01 -19.96
CA ARG A 317 3.54 1.42 -20.32
C ARG A 317 2.18 2.08 -20.59
N ASP A 318 1.28 1.39 -21.29
CA ASP A 318 -0.03 1.93 -21.68
C ASP A 318 -0.97 2.16 -20.48
N LEU A 319 -0.72 1.52 -19.34
CA LEU A 319 -1.48 1.67 -18.10
C LEU A 319 -0.71 2.38 -16.98
N SER A 320 0.60 2.60 -17.15
CA SER A 320 1.49 3.04 -16.07
C SER A 320 1.06 4.36 -15.42
N ASP A 321 0.64 5.35 -16.20
CA ASP A 321 0.21 6.63 -15.66
C ASP A 321 -1.05 6.51 -14.80
N ARG A 322 -2.04 5.74 -15.24
CA ARG A 322 -3.25 5.44 -14.46
C ARG A 322 -2.91 4.65 -13.20
N MET A 323 -2.05 3.64 -13.32
CA MET A 323 -1.62 2.80 -12.20
C MET A 323 -0.88 3.63 -11.13
N ILE A 324 0.09 4.46 -11.53
CA ILE A 324 0.85 5.32 -10.60
C ILE A 324 -0.05 6.40 -9.99
N ARG A 325 -1.02 6.91 -10.73
CA ARG A 325 -1.99 7.88 -10.23
C ARG A 325 -2.89 7.28 -9.14
N LEU A 326 -3.38 6.06 -9.32
CA LEU A 326 -4.38 5.43 -8.46
C LEU A 326 -3.78 4.65 -7.29
N HIS A 327 -2.62 4.02 -7.46
CA HIS A 327 -2.07 3.06 -6.50
C HIS A 327 -0.69 3.49 -5.99
N GLY A 328 -0.48 3.35 -4.69
CA GLY A 328 0.82 3.61 -4.06
C GLY A 328 1.86 2.53 -4.36
N ASP A 329 1.41 1.30 -4.62
CA ASP A 329 2.25 0.16 -5.02
C ASP A 329 1.76 -0.43 -6.36
N PRO A 330 1.91 0.32 -7.48
CA PRO A 330 1.34 -0.04 -8.78
C PRO A 330 1.84 -1.39 -9.30
N GLN A 331 3.08 -1.78 -9.00
CA GLN A 331 3.64 -3.07 -9.36
C GLN A 331 2.98 -4.24 -8.61
N VAL A 332 2.60 -4.04 -7.34
CA VAL A 332 1.89 -5.06 -6.56
C VAL A 332 0.44 -5.17 -7.02
N TRP A 333 -0.19 -4.03 -7.29
CA TRP A 333 -1.52 -4.00 -7.87
C TRP A 333 -1.58 -4.74 -9.23
N TRP A 334 -0.56 -4.55 -10.08
CA TRP A 334 -0.44 -5.25 -11.38
C TRP A 334 -0.41 -6.76 -11.19
N ILE A 335 0.44 -7.24 -10.29
CA ILE A 335 0.53 -8.68 -9.95
C ILE A 335 -0.82 -9.16 -9.38
N GLY A 336 -1.45 -8.37 -8.52
CA GLY A 336 -2.76 -8.63 -7.95
C GLY A 336 -3.85 -8.88 -9.00
N GLN A 337 -3.80 -8.22 -10.17
CA GLN A 337 -4.76 -8.46 -11.24
C GLN A 337 -4.66 -9.88 -11.82
N PHE A 338 -3.45 -10.44 -11.92
CA PHE A 338 -3.25 -11.83 -12.31
C PHE A 338 -3.72 -12.79 -11.22
N MET A 339 -3.47 -12.47 -9.93
CA MET A 339 -4.00 -13.23 -8.80
C MET A 339 -5.53 -13.25 -8.79
N LYS A 340 -6.17 -12.10 -9.03
CA LYS A 340 -7.64 -11.98 -9.13
C LYS A 340 -8.22 -12.90 -10.21
N TYR A 341 -7.56 -13.03 -11.36
CA TYR A 341 -8.02 -13.91 -12.43
C TYR A 341 -7.74 -15.38 -12.12
N LEU A 342 -6.56 -15.70 -11.62
CA LEU A 342 -6.13 -17.05 -11.28
C LEU A 342 -6.98 -17.68 -10.17
N LEU A 343 -7.25 -16.91 -9.09
CA LEU A 343 -7.86 -17.40 -7.86
C LEU A 343 -9.39 -17.24 -7.85
N ARG A 344 -10.04 -17.31 -9.00
CA ARG A 344 -11.51 -17.39 -9.09
C ARG A 344 -11.95 -18.75 -8.57
N TYR A 345 -12.61 -18.77 -7.42
CA TYR A 345 -12.96 -20.01 -6.73
C TYR A 345 -14.07 -20.79 -7.44
N GLN A 346 -13.99 -22.13 -7.39
CA GLN A 346 -15.13 -22.98 -7.67
C GLN A 346 -16.25 -22.74 -6.65
N PRO A 347 -17.54 -22.94 -7.03
CA PRO A 347 -18.66 -22.70 -6.11
C PRO A 347 -18.54 -23.44 -4.77
N ASP A 348 -18.07 -24.67 -4.75
CA ASP A 348 -17.87 -25.44 -3.52
C ASP A 348 -16.74 -24.86 -2.66
N THR A 349 -15.67 -24.35 -3.28
CA THR A 349 -14.59 -23.67 -2.56
C THR A 349 -15.08 -22.35 -1.99
N GLN A 350 -15.82 -21.55 -2.75
CA GLN A 350 -16.41 -20.30 -2.26
C GLN A 350 -17.34 -20.55 -1.08
N LYS A 351 -18.24 -21.54 -1.20
CA LYS A 351 -19.14 -21.93 -0.11
C LYS A 351 -18.39 -22.32 1.16
N MET A 352 -17.28 -23.05 1.02
CA MET A 352 -16.42 -23.44 2.16
C MET A 352 -15.81 -22.22 2.83
N LEU A 353 -15.35 -21.22 2.05
CA LEU A 353 -14.81 -19.97 2.58
C LEU A 353 -15.87 -19.14 3.30
N ASP A 354 -17.08 -19.04 2.74
CA ASP A 354 -18.21 -18.33 3.35
C ASP A 354 -18.61 -18.97 4.68
N GLN A 355 -18.70 -20.30 4.73
CA GLN A 355 -18.95 -21.05 5.96
C GLN A 355 -17.87 -20.85 7.02
N ALA A 356 -16.60 -20.81 6.61
CA ALA A 356 -15.50 -20.53 7.53
C ALA A 356 -15.59 -19.11 8.10
N LYS A 357 -15.94 -18.12 7.28
CA LYS A 357 -16.17 -16.73 7.68
C LYS A 357 -17.29 -16.62 8.71
N GLU A 358 -18.42 -17.27 8.46
CA GLU A 358 -19.56 -17.31 9.38
C GLU A 358 -19.19 -18.00 10.70
N LYS A 359 -18.59 -19.19 10.64
CA LYS A 359 -18.17 -19.97 11.81
C LYS A 359 -17.24 -19.21 12.73
N MET A 360 -16.33 -18.41 12.16
CA MET A 360 -15.36 -17.61 12.92
C MET A 360 -15.93 -16.27 13.37
N ASN A 361 -17.16 -15.90 13.01
CA ASN A 361 -17.74 -14.59 13.27
C ASN A 361 -16.84 -13.44 12.74
N PHE A 362 -16.27 -13.64 11.54
CA PHE A 362 -15.37 -12.69 10.91
C PHE A 362 -16.13 -11.43 10.49
N LYS A 363 -16.02 -10.37 11.28
CA LYS A 363 -16.72 -9.09 11.09
C LYS A 363 -15.75 -7.93 11.21
N MET A 364 -15.94 -6.92 10.39
CA MET A 364 -15.18 -5.67 10.46
C MET A 364 -15.53 -4.86 11.72
N PRO A 365 -14.62 -4.07 12.28
CA PRO A 365 -13.22 -3.99 11.87
C PRO A 365 -12.42 -5.21 12.35
N VAL A 366 -11.47 -5.66 11.49
CA VAL A 366 -10.58 -6.79 11.79
C VAL A 366 -9.17 -6.56 11.22
N VAL A 367 -8.15 -6.84 12.02
CA VAL A 367 -6.75 -6.84 11.57
C VAL A 367 -6.32 -8.27 11.27
N GLY A 368 -5.81 -8.51 10.07
CA GLY A 368 -5.19 -9.78 9.70
C GLY A 368 -3.73 -9.82 10.16
N VAL A 369 -3.37 -10.84 10.91
CA VAL A 369 -1.99 -11.07 11.38
C VAL A 369 -1.51 -12.41 10.85
N HIS A 370 -0.38 -12.43 10.14
CA HIS A 370 0.27 -13.67 9.72
C HIS A 370 1.64 -13.82 10.37
N VAL A 371 1.74 -14.79 11.28
CA VAL A 371 2.99 -15.10 12.01
C VAL A 371 3.66 -16.33 11.39
N ARG A 372 4.83 -16.14 10.82
CA ARG A 372 5.64 -17.19 10.22
C ARG A 372 6.78 -17.58 11.16
N ARG A 373 6.81 -18.83 11.63
CA ARG A 373 7.83 -19.28 12.62
C ARG A 373 8.59 -20.51 12.19
N THR A 374 8.01 -21.57 11.71
CA THR A 374 8.61 -22.91 11.67
C THR A 374 9.87 -23.03 10.79
N ASP A 375 9.75 -23.52 9.55
CA ASP A 375 10.89 -23.89 8.69
C ASP A 375 11.65 -22.68 8.09
N LYS A 376 11.21 -21.45 8.35
CA LYS A 376 11.82 -20.22 7.80
C LYS A 376 12.69 -19.46 8.80
N VAL A 377 12.45 -19.61 10.09
CA VAL A 377 13.24 -18.94 11.13
C VAL A 377 14.67 -19.46 11.11
N GLY A 378 15.63 -18.53 11.05
CA GLY A 378 17.06 -18.84 10.96
C GLY A 378 17.56 -19.17 9.55
N THR A 379 16.68 -19.14 8.52
CA THR A 379 17.04 -19.30 7.10
C THR A 379 16.70 -18.06 6.29
N GLU A 380 15.41 -17.83 5.99
CA GLU A 380 14.92 -16.72 5.17
C GLU A 380 14.29 -15.58 6.00
N ALA A 381 13.96 -15.85 7.28
CA ALA A 381 13.29 -14.91 8.17
C ALA A 381 13.89 -14.88 9.56
N ALA A 382 13.82 -13.74 10.23
CA ALA A 382 14.07 -13.61 11.66
C ALA A 382 12.85 -14.08 12.48
N PHE A 383 13.08 -14.44 13.74
CA PHE A 383 11.99 -14.68 14.67
C PHE A 383 11.40 -13.34 15.13
N HIS A 384 10.06 -13.22 15.05
CA HIS A 384 9.31 -12.10 15.60
C HIS A 384 8.33 -12.62 16.65
N SER A 385 8.36 -12.01 17.84
CA SER A 385 7.43 -12.31 18.92
C SER A 385 6.02 -11.82 18.57
N ILE A 386 4.99 -12.40 19.18
CA ILE A 386 3.62 -11.91 18.98
C ILE A 386 3.47 -10.43 19.38
N ASP A 387 4.26 -9.97 20.35
CA ASP A 387 4.24 -8.58 20.81
C ASP A 387 4.61 -7.58 19.71
N GLU A 388 5.59 -7.93 18.88
CA GLU A 388 6.00 -7.08 17.76
C GLU A 388 4.86 -6.87 16.74
N TYR A 389 4.07 -7.91 16.48
CA TYR A 389 2.86 -7.78 15.62
C TYR A 389 1.78 -6.95 16.31
N MET A 390 1.55 -7.20 17.61
CA MET A 390 0.48 -6.55 18.35
C MET A 390 0.68 -5.05 18.55
N LEU A 391 1.92 -4.55 18.49
CA LEU A 391 2.17 -3.10 18.45
C LEU A 391 1.46 -2.44 17.27
N PHE A 392 1.57 -3.01 16.06
CA PHE A 392 0.93 -2.46 14.86
C PHE A 392 -0.57 -2.74 14.79
N VAL A 393 -1.02 -3.82 15.41
CA VAL A 393 -2.46 -4.08 15.61
C VAL A 393 -3.07 -3.02 16.51
N ALA A 394 -2.40 -2.68 17.62
CA ALA A 394 -2.83 -1.61 18.53
C ALA A 394 -2.86 -0.25 17.82
N ASP A 395 -1.83 0.06 17.02
CA ASP A 395 -1.77 1.27 16.20
C ASP A 395 -2.97 1.43 15.28
N PHE A 396 -3.38 0.35 14.61
CA PHE A 396 -4.56 0.37 13.75
C PHE A 396 -5.84 0.70 14.53
N PHE A 397 -6.08 0.01 15.64
CA PHE A 397 -7.29 0.23 16.43
C PHE A 397 -7.27 1.59 17.13
N ASN A 398 -6.14 2.05 17.65
CA ASN A 398 -6.00 3.37 18.24
C ASN A 398 -6.33 4.49 17.24
N LYS A 399 -5.88 4.36 15.97
CA LYS A 399 -6.27 5.29 14.89
C LYS A 399 -7.76 5.24 14.60
N LEU A 400 -8.34 4.05 14.54
CA LEU A 400 -9.75 3.87 14.22
C LEU A 400 -10.65 4.44 15.32
N GLU A 401 -10.29 4.21 16.57
CA GLU A 401 -11.05 4.65 17.76
C GLU A 401 -11.08 6.18 17.94
N MET A 402 -10.17 6.90 17.29
CA MET A 402 -10.26 8.38 17.22
C MET A 402 -11.43 8.86 16.36
N LYS A 403 -11.91 8.04 15.43
CA LYS A 403 -12.97 8.38 14.46
C LYS A 403 -14.31 7.75 14.80
N GLU A 404 -14.29 6.54 15.31
CA GLU A 404 -15.48 5.77 15.58
C GLU A 404 -15.32 4.84 16.79
N LYS A 405 -16.44 4.48 17.42
CA LYS A 405 -16.42 3.54 18.54
C LYS A 405 -16.18 2.12 18.03
N VAL A 406 -15.10 1.48 18.48
CA VAL A 406 -14.80 0.07 18.22
C VAL A 406 -15.20 -0.77 19.43
N PRO A 407 -16.34 -1.47 19.41
CA PRO A 407 -16.79 -2.23 20.57
C PRO A 407 -15.95 -3.48 20.84
N VAL A 408 -15.29 -4.04 19.81
CA VAL A 408 -14.46 -5.24 19.91
C VAL A 408 -13.28 -5.14 18.94
N ARG A 409 -12.08 -5.22 19.46
CA ARG A 409 -10.82 -5.27 18.66
C ARG A 409 -10.61 -6.71 18.18
N ARG A 410 -10.91 -6.99 16.90
CA ARG A 410 -10.79 -8.33 16.29
C ARG A 410 -9.48 -8.50 15.55
N VAL A 411 -8.85 -9.66 15.77
CA VAL A 411 -7.60 -10.05 15.10
C VAL A 411 -7.80 -11.42 14.48
N TYR A 412 -7.70 -11.50 13.15
CA TYR A 412 -7.57 -12.79 12.48
C TYR A 412 -6.12 -13.21 12.50
N LEU A 413 -5.79 -14.28 13.22
CA LEU A 413 -4.42 -14.74 13.42
C LEU A 413 -4.17 -16.06 12.68
N ALA A 414 -3.41 -15.99 11.60
CA ALA A 414 -2.90 -17.12 10.83
C ALA A 414 -1.44 -17.41 11.20
N SER A 415 -1.08 -18.67 11.35
CA SER A 415 0.31 -19.08 11.63
C SER A 415 0.56 -20.52 11.17
N ASP A 416 1.82 -20.85 10.94
CA ASP A 416 2.30 -22.20 10.76
C ASP A 416 2.73 -22.89 12.08
N ASP A 417 2.67 -22.15 13.20
CA ASP A 417 2.94 -22.63 14.55
C ASP A 417 1.65 -22.68 15.36
N PRO A 418 1.18 -23.87 15.77
CA PRO A 418 -0.09 -24.02 16.50
C PRO A 418 -0.07 -23.41 17.91
N SER A 419 1.06 -23.03 18.45
CA SER A 419 1.19 -22.40 19.78
C SER A 419 0.85 -20.91 19.77
N VAL A 420 0.93 -20.24 18.63
CA VAL A 420 0.82 -18.77 18.52
C VAL A 420 -0.57 -18.27 18.87
N LEU A 421 -1.64 -18.91 18.40
CA LEU A 421 -3.01 -18.48 18.70
C LEU A 421 -3.36 -18.61 20.20
N PRO A 422 -3.04 -19.73 20.89
CA PRO A 422 -3.19 -19.81 22.34
C PRO A 422 -2.33 -18.80 23.12
N GLU A 423 -1.06 -18.56 22.68
CA GLU A 423 -0.17 -17.55 23.25
C GLU A 423 -0.83 -16.16 23.18
N ALA A 424 -1.30 -15.76 21.99
CA ALA A 424 -1.93 -14.47 21.76
C ALA A 424 -3.17 -14.27 22.63
N LYS A 425 -4.08 -15.26 22.69
CA LYS A 425 -5.29 -15.22 23.52
C LYS A 425 -4.99 -15.05 25.01
N LYS A 426 -3.94 -15.71 25.50
CA LYS A 426 -3.52 -15.61 26.91
C LYS A 426 -2.91 -14.24 27.22
N LYS A 427 -2.11 -13.70 26.29
CA LYS A 427 -1.31 -12.50 26.51
C LYS A 427 -2.11 -11.20 26.27
N TYR A 428 -3.10 -11.26 25.39
CA TYR A 428 -3.94 -10.11 24.99
C TYR A 428 -5.43 -10.42 25.16
N PRO A 429 -5.92 -10.58 26.38
CA PRO A 429 -7.31 -11.00 26.65
C PRO A 429 -8.37 -9.97 26.19
N ASP A 430 -7.99 -8.71 25.99
CA ASP A 430 -8.87 -7.62 25.54
C ASP A 430 -9.15 -7.65 24.03
N TYR A 431 -8.48 -8.55 23.28
CA TYR A 431 -8.69 -8.75 21.86
C TYR A 431 -9.47 -10.03 21.58
N GLU A 432 -10.38 -9.97 20.61
CA GLU A 432 -11.03 -11.17 20.07
C GLU A 432 -10.15 -11.77 18.95
N PHE A 433 -9.44 -12.86 19.28
CA PHE A 433 -8.63 -13.58 18.29
C PHE A 433 -9.46 -14.62 17.55
N LEU A 434 -9.55 -14.45 16.23
CA LEU A 434 -10.12 -15.39 15.27
C LEU A 434 -8.99 -16.22 14.64
N GLY A 435 -9.28 -17.48 14.33
CA GLY A 435 -8.31 -18.39 13.70
C GLY A 435 -8.56 -19.83 14.10
N ASP A 436 -7.88 -20.77 13.47
CA ASP A 436 -8.02 -22.20 13.70
C ASP A 436 -6.66 -22.88 13.85
N VAL A 437 -6.36 -23.38 15.06
CA VAL A 437 -5.14 -24.12 15.39
C VAL A 437 -4.96 -25.34 14.47
N SER A 438 -6.06 -25.94 13.96
CA SER A 438 -5.95 -27.11 13.09
C SER A 438 -5.31 -26.75 11.72
N ILE A 439 -5.49 -25.52 11.25
CA ILE A 439 -4.84 -25.00 10.03
C ILE A 439 -3.32 -24.94 10.25
N ALA A 440 -2.88 -24.37 11.37
CA ALA A 440 -1.47 -24.29 11.72
C ALA A 440 -0.79 -25.69 11.78
N LYS A 441 -1.48 -26.68 12.36
CA LYS A 441 -0.98 -28.08 12.39
C LYS A 441 -0.86 -28.67 10.99
N GLY A 442 -1.76 -28.31 10.08
CA GLY A 442 -1.74 -28.73 8.67
C GLY A 442 -0.60 -28.10 7.84
N ALA A 443 -0.04 -26.99 8.29
CA ALA A 443 1.01 -26.26 7.57
C ALA A 443 2.40 -26.92 7.63
N ALA A 444 2.61 -27.90 8.52
CA ALA A 444 3.88 -28.60 8.68
C ALA A 444 4.32 -29.27 7.35
N VAL A 445 5.64 -29.33 7.13
CA VAL A 445 6.24 -29.88 5.88
C VAL A 445 5.70 -31.27 5.52
N ALA A 446 5.50 -32.13 6.53
CA ALA A 446 5.00 -33.49 6.35
C ALA A 446 3.52 -33.58 5.93
N THR A 447 2.70 -32.58 6.28
CA THR A 447 1.24 -32.62 6.11
C THR A 447 0.71 -31.59 5.11
N ARG A 448 1.54 -30.64 4.64
CA ARG A 448 1.11 -29.50 3.79
C ARG A 448 0.49 -29.87 2.45
N TYR A 449 0.72 -31.09 1.94
CA TYR A 449 0.19 -31.56 0.67
C TYR A 449 -1.04 -32.47 0.84
N THR A 450 -1.95 -32.07 1.71
CA THR A 450 -3.25 -32.74 1.93
C THR A 450 -4.40 -31.80 1.58
N ASP A 451 -5.56 -32.37 1.27
CA ASP A 451 -6.76 -31.56 0.97
C ASP A 451 -7.18 -30.68 2.17
N SER A 452 -7.00 -31.16 3.40
CA SER A 452 -7.29 -30.38 4.60
C SER A 452 -6.32 -29.20 4.76
N SER A 453 -5.03 -29.39 4.49
CA SER A 453 -4.05 -28.31 4.51
C SER A 453 -4.32 -27.30 3.41
N LEU A 454 -4.68 -27.75 2.20
CA LEU A 454 -5.08 -26.85 1.12
C LEU A 454 -6.29 -25.99 1.53
N ARG A 455 -7.35 -26.61 2.07
CA ARG A 455 -8.53 -25.87 2.56
C ARG A 455 -8.15 -24.85 3.63
N GLY A 456 -7.30 -25.22 4.57
CA GLY A 456 -6.82 -24.34 5.62
C GLY A 456 -6.08 -23.13 5.10
N ILE A 457 -5.11 -23.31 4.19
CA ILE A 457 -4.33 -22.20 3.64
C ILE A 457 -5.19 -21.27 2.76
N LEU A 458 -6.22 -21.80 2.08
CA LEU A 458 -7.18 -20.98 1.35
C LEU A 458 -7.99 -20.09 2.28
N VAL A 459 -8.42 -20.63 3.43
CA VAL A 459 -9.12 -19.85 4.47
C VAL A 459 -8.21 -18.75 5.02
N ASP A 460 -6.97 -19.08 5.40
CA ASP A 460 -6.03 -18.11 5.94
C ASP A 460 -5.78 -16.96 4.97
N ILE A 461 -5.45 -17.26 3.71
CA ILE A 461 -5.19 -16.23 2.68
C ILE A 461 -6.45 -15.39 2.43
N HIS A 462 -7.61 -16.02 2.35
CA HIS A 462 -8.88 -15.31 2.13
C HIS A 462 -9.18 -14.34 3.27
N MET A 463 -9.08 -14.77 4.53
CA MET A 463 -9.35 -13.91 5.69
C MET A 463 -8.31 -12.79 5.82
N LEU A 464 -7.02 -13.09 5.63
CA LEU A 464 -5.96 -12.09 5.66
C LEU A 464 -6.17 -11.01 4.59
N ALA A 465 -6.50 -11.42 3.35
CA ALA A 465 -6.73 -10.47 2.25
C ALA A 465 -7.97 -9.61 2.44
N HIS A 466 -9.01 -10.11 3.14
CA HIS A 466 -10.26 -9.40 3.40
C HIS A 466 -10.26 -8.63 4.74
N SER A 467 -9.16 -8.58 5.47
CA SER A 467 -9.00 -7.76 6.67
C SER A 467 -8.85 -6.27 6.32
N ASP A 468 -9.17 -5.38 7.26
CA ASP A 468 -9.01 -3.92 7.07
C ASP A 468 -7.56 -3.49 7.01
N HIS A 469 -6.70 -4.22 7.72
CA HIS A 469 -5.25 -4.00 7.78
C HIS A 469 -4.52 -5.33 7.92
N LEU A 470 -3.35 -5.45 7.31
CA LEU A 470 -2.54 -6.66 7.33
C LEU A 470 -1.21 -6.40 8.05
N VAL A 471 -0.90 -7.19 9.08
CA VAL A 471 0.39 -7.16 9.79
C VAL A 471 1.07 -8.50 9.62
N CYS A 472 2.25 -8.53 9.00
CA CYS A 472 2.93 -9.76 8.67
C CYS A 472 4.43 -9.55 8.37
N THR A 473 5.09 -10.53 7.77
CA THR A 473 6.47 -10.46 7.28
C THR A 473 6.49 -10.77 5.78
N PHE A 474 7.07 -9.90 4.95
CA PHE A 474 7.13 -10.14 3.50
C PHE A 474 8.14 -11.23 3.09
N SER A 475 9.01 -11.67 3.98
CA SER A 475 9.75 -12.95 3.80
C SER A 475 8.79 -14.13 3.59
N SER A 476 7.55 -14.05 4.11
CA SER A 476 6.50 -15.04 3.88
C SER A 476 5.74 -14.79 2.58
N GLN A 477 5.72 -15.79 1.71
CA GLN A 477 4.92 -15.73 0.46
C GLN A 477 3.41 -15.74 0.70
N VAL A 478 2.93 -16.23 1.83
CA VAL A 478 1.50 -16.17 2.22
C VAL A 478 1.10 -14.72 2.50
N CYS A 479 1.95 -13.97 3.19
CA CYS A 479 1.75 -12.55 3.44
C CYS A 479 1.71 -11.76 2.13
N ARG A 480 2.69 -11.96 1.24
CA ARG A 480 2.73 -11.27 -0.07
C ARG A 480 1.49 -11.57 -0.89
N LEU A 481 1.07 -12.84 -0.97
CA LEU A 481 -0.14 -13.24 -1.68
C LEU A 481 -1.41 -12.59 -1.11
N ALA A 482 -1.53 -12.53 0.22
CA ALA A 482 -2.65 -11.83 0.86
C ALA A 482 -2.67 -10.35 0.51
N TYR A 483 -1.50 -9.69 0.50
CA TYR A 483 -1.38 -8.28 0.13
C TYR A 483 -1.66 -8.03 -1.36
N GLU A 484 -1.21 -8.90 -2.26
CA GLU A 484 -1.50 -8.85 -3.69
C GLU A 484 -3.01 -8.94 -3.98
N ILE A 485 -3.71 -9.83 -3.28
CA ILE A 485 -5.17 -9.94 -3.38
C ILE A 485 -5.84 -8.69 -2.79
N MET A 486 -5.38 -8.20 -1.63
CA MET A 486 -5.89 -6.98 -0.98
C MET A 486 -5.84 -5.76 -1.90
N GLN A 487 -4.80 -5.63 -2.76
CA GLN A 487 -4.69 -4.58 -3.78
C GLN A 487 -5.87 -4.57 -4.77
N THR A 488 -6.54 -5.69 -4.96
CA THR A 488 -7.68 -5.80 -5.88
C THR A 488 -9.03 -5.58 -5.19
N LEU A 489 -9.06 -5.54 -3.87
CA LEU A 489 -10.27 -5.38 -3.05
C LEU A 489 -10.51 -3.92 -2.62
N HIS A 490 -9.46 -3.10 -2.67
CA HIS A 490 -9.51 -1.68 -2.27
C HIS A 490 -9.09 -0.78 -3.44
N PRO A 491 -9.55 0.49 -3.48
CA PRO A 491 -9.09 1.46 -4.47
C PRO A 491 -7.57 1.66 -4.42
N ASP A 492 -6.99 1.72 -3.23
CA ASP A 492 -5.55 1.73 -2.97
C ASP A 492 -5.29 1.04 -1.61
N ALA A 493 -4.57 -0.08 -1.61
CA ALA A 493 -4.23 -0.81 -0.39
C ALA A 493 -2.80 -0.52 0.11
N SER A 494 -2.08 0.43 -0.48
CA SER A 494 -0.68 0.70 -0.15
C SER A 494 -0.42 1.14 1.29
N SER A 495 -1.44 1.64 2.00
CA SER A 495 -1.39 2.01 3.41
C SER A 495 -2.03 0.97 4.35
N LYS A 496 -2.54 -0.14 3.80
CA LYS A 496 -3.30 -1.15 4.56
C LYS A 496 -2.46 -2.33 5.03
N PHE A 497 -1.16 -2.19 5.07
CA PHE A 497 -0.27 -3.25 5.55
C PHE A 497 0.89 -2.70 6.39
N LYS A 498 1.46 -3.60 7.19
CA LYS A 498 2.76 -3.43 7.85
C LYS A 498 3.54 -4.72 7.76
N SER A 499 4.73 -4.66 7.17
CA SER A 499 5.73 -5.72 7.24
C SER A 499 6.69 -5.45 8.40
N LEU A 500 7.01 -6.50 9.17
CA LEU A 500 7.96 -6.40 10.29
C LEU A 500 9.40 -6.61 9.82
N ASP A 501 9.60 -7.19 8.63
CA ASP A 501 10.93 -7.51 8.12
C ASP A 501 11.25 -6.73 6.85
N ASP A 502 10.92 -7.25 5.70
CA ASP A 502 11.40 -6.75 4.42
C ASP A 502 10.35 -5.85 3.70
N ILE A 503 10.78 -5.14 2.68
CA ILE A 503 9.89 -4.52 1.69
C ILE A 503 9.29 -5.61 0.80
N TYR A 504 8.21 -5.27 0.07
CA TYR A 504 7.63 -6.20 -0.89
C TYR A 504 8.65 -6.59 -1.98
N TYR A 505 8.73 -7.89 -2.26
CA TYR A 505 9.51 -8.45 -3.36
C TYR A 505 8.80 -9.64 -4.00
N TYR A 506 9.16 -9.94 -5.26
CA TYR A 506 8.65 -11.12 -5.99
C TYR A 506 9.81 -12.07 -6.32
N GLY A 507 9.71 -13.33 -5.99
CA GLY A 507 10.77 -14.31 -6.27
C GLY A 507 11.09 -14.38 -7.77
N GLY A 508 12.36 -14.15 -8.11
CA GLY A 508 12.80 -14.09 -9.51
C GLY A 508 12.46 -12.78 -10.23
N GLN A 509 12.17 -11.71 -9.48
CA GLN A 509 11.91 -10.37 -10.03
C GLN A 509 13.09 -9.76 -10.79
N GLY A 510 12.80 -8.73 -11.58
CA GLY A 510 13.79 -7.77 -12.07
C GLY A 510 14.35 -6.88 -10.94
N PRO A 511 15.28 -5.97 -11.25
CA PRO A 511 15.82 -5.05 -10.25
C PRO A 511 14.72 -4.20 -9.59
N HIS A 512 14.76 -4.08 -8.27
CA HIS A 512 13.97 -3.09 -7.53
C HIS A 512 14.87 -1.87 -7.32
N GLN A 513 14.47 -0.74 -7.86
CA GLN A 513 15.28 0.48 -7.88
C GLN A 513 14.51 1.67 -7.29
N GLN A 514 15.27 2.59 -6.70
CA GLN A 514 14.79 3.90 -6.29
C GLN A 514 15.63 4.99 -6.97
N THR A 515 15.10 6.22 -7.03
CA THR A 515 15.82 7.40 -7.49
C THR A 515 15.99 8.35 -6.32
N ALA A 516 17.21 8.83 -6.08
CA ALA A 516 17.50 9.86 -5.11
C ALA A 516 16.89 11.19 -5.55
N ILE A 517 16.00 11.76 -4.72
CA ILE A 517 15.34 13.06 -4.94
C ILE A 517 15.98 14.19 -4.14
N TYR A 518 16.81 13.86 -3.16
CA TYR A 518 17.64 14.78 -2.39
C TYR A 518 19.04 14.20 -2.26
N SER A 519 20.06 15.08 -2.32
CA SER A 519 21.43 14.68 -2.04
C SER A 519 21.63 14.27 -0.57
N HIS A 520 22.55 13.36 -0.33
CA HIS A 520 22.95 12.91 1.00
C HIS A 520 24.46 12.68 1.04
N LYS A 521 25.10 13.19 2.08
CA LYS A 521 26.46 12.86 2.42
C LYS A 521 26.45 11.91 3.60
N GLY A 522 26.97 10.72 3.44
CA GLY A 522 27.07 9.74 4.54
C GLY A 522 27.88 10.32 5.70
N HIS A 523 27.33 10.28 6.91
CA HIS A 523 27.93 10.80 8.13
C HIS A 523 28.20 9.72 9.17
N ARG A 524 27.49 8.60 9.09
CA ARG A 524 27.62 7.45 10.02
C ARG A 524 28.33 6.30 9.33
N THR A 525 28.95 5.44 10.11
CA THR A 525 29.54 4.20 9.59
C THR A 525 28.46 3.37 8.89
N GLY A 526 28.73 2.95 7.66
CA GLY A 526 27.81 2.16 6.85
C GLY A 526 26.83 2.98 6.00
N GLU A 527 26.80 4.31 6.12
CA GLU A 527 26.02 5.16 5.21
C GLU A 527 26.76 5.38 3.89
N ILE A 528 25.96 5.46 2.81
CA ILE A 528 26.45 5.83 1.47
C ILE A 528 26.05 7.26 1.12
N SER A 529 26.89 7.93 0.34
CA SER A 529 26.56 9.23 -0.24
C SER A 529 25.77 9.05 -1.54
N MET A 530 24.87 10.00 -1.83
CA MET A 530 24.09 10.02 -3.08
C MET A 530 23.85 11.45 -3.54
N GLU A 531 23.72 11.62 -4.83
CA GLU A 531 23.33 12.86 -5.51
C GLU A 531 21.92 12.74 -6.07
N VAL A 532 21.27 13.89 -6.30
CA VAL A 532 19.95 13.92 -6.94
C VAL A 532 20.01 13.23 -8.31
N GLY A 533 19.11 12.29 -8.55
CA GLY A 533 19.06 11.49 -9.78
C GLY A 533 19.84 10.18 -9.73
N ASP A 534 20.63 9.92 -8.67
CA ASP A 534 21.27 8.62 -8.50
C ASP A 534 20.23 7.49 -8.45
N VAL A 535 20.53 6.40 -9.14
CA VAL A 535 19.73 5.17 -9.07
C VAL A 535 20.29 4.28 -7.97
N LEU A 536 19.40 3.88 -7.07
CA LEU A 536 19.71 3.05 -5.93
C LEU A 536 19.03 1.68 -6.11
N GLY A 537 19.80 0.60 -6.17
CA GLY A 537 19.26 -0.76 -6.10
C GLY A 537 18.91 -1.05 -4.63
N ILE A 538 17.61 -1.02 -4.28
CA ILE A 538 17.18 -1.22 -2.90
C ILE A 538 17.25 -2.71 -2.51
N ALA A 539 17.81 -2.98 -1.33
CA ALA A 539 17.88 -4.29 -0.72
C ALA A 539 16.87 -4.47 0.44
N GLY A 540 16.41 -3.38 1.06
CA GLY A 540 15.42 -3.40 2.13
C GLY A 540 15.25 -2.04 2.82
N ASN A 541 14.19 -1.89 3.61
CA ASN A 541 13.96 -0.78 4.53
C ASN A 541 14.09 -1.31 5.96
N HIS A 542 14.85 -0.62 6.80
CA HIS A 542 15.07 -1.04 8.19
C HIS A 542 13.97 -0.55 9.15
N TRP A 543 12.99 0.22 8.64
CA TRP A 543 11.89 0.82 9.42
C TRP A 543 12.38 1.69 10.60
N ASP A 544 13.55 2.28 10.44
CA ASP A 544 14.21 3.18 11.38
C ASP A 544 14.57 4.54 10.73
N GLY A 545 13.96 4.85 9.59
CA GLY A 545 14.24 6.02 8.76
C GLY A 545 15.32 5.79 7.71
N TYR A 546 15.91 4.58 7.65
CA TYR A 546 16.95 4.22 6.69
C TYR A 546 16.55 3.01 5.85
N SER A 547 16.90 3.09 4.58
CA SER A 547 16.91 1.97 3.64
C SER A 547 18.34 1.51 3.38
N LYS A 548 18.49 0.26 2.95
CA LYS A 548 19.77 -0.32 2.53
C LYS A 548 19.75 -0.58 1.04
N GLY A 549 20.85 -0.28 0.37
CA GLY A 549 20.95 -0.52 -1.07
C GLY A 549 22.33 -0.25 -1.63
N ILE A 550 22.40 -0.29 -2.96
CA ILE A 550 23.62 -0.04 -3.74
C ILE A 550 23.39 1.18 -4.62
N ASN A 551 24.23 2.19 -4.52
CA ASN A 551 24.25 3.29 -5.46
C ASN A 551 24.87 2.83 -6.78
N GLU A 552 24.09 2.80 -7.86
CA GLU A 552 24.51 2.29 -9.15
C GLU A 552 25.64 3.13 -9.80
N ARG A 553 25.74 4.43 -9.48
CA ARG A 553 26.82 5.29 -9.97
C ARG A 553 28.14 5.02 -9.26
N THR A 554 28.12 4.97 -7.91
CA THR A 554 29.35 4.84 -7.10
C THR A 554 29.71 3.40 -6.77
N LYS A 555 28.81 2.44 -6.99
CA LYS A 555 28.90 1.02 -6.62
C LYS A 555 29.07 0.78 -5.11
N GLN A 556 28.85 1.82 -4.30
CA GLN A 556 28.88 1.69 -2.84
C GLN A 556 27.57 1.07 -2.34
N SER A 557 27.71 0.13 -1.40
CA SER A 557 26.59 -0.52 -0.71
C SER A 557 26.52 -0.03 0.74
N GLY A 558 25.33 0.33 1.21
CA GLY A 558 25.14 0.79 2.59
C GLY A 558 23.76 1.38 2.84
N LEU A 559 23.66 2.11 3.94
CA LEU A 559 22.44 2.76 4.40
C LEU A 559 22.28 4.15 3.78
N TYR A 560 21.05 4.54 3.51
CA TYR A 560 20.68 5.89 3.12
C TYR A 560 19.31 6.27 3.70
N PRO A 561 19.04 7.57 3.99
CA PRO A 561 17.75 8.00 4.53
C PRO A 561 16.62 7.69 3.55
N SER A 562 15.61 6.91 3.97
CA SER A 562 14.51 6.43 3.12
C SER A 562 13.74 7.57 2.47
N PHE A 563 13.50 8.68 3.20
CA PHE A 563 12.76 9.84 2.70
C PHE A 563 13.45 10.62 1.58
N LYS A 564 14.74 10.37 1.31
CA LYS A 564 15.52 11.03 0.24
C LYS A 564 15.47 10.30 -1.10
N ALA A 565 14.80 9.16 -1.16
CA ALA A 565 14.63 8.38 -2.37
C ALA A 565 13.16 8.03 -2.62
N VAL A 566 12.80 7.81 -3.87
CA VAL A 566 11.45 7.39 -4.30
C VAL A 566 11.56 6.20 -5.23
N ASP A 567 10.54 5.35 -5.25
CA ASP A 567 10.53 4.18 -6.13
C ASP A 567 10.63 4.57 -7.60
N LYS A 568 11.54 3.90 -8.30
CA LYS A 568 11.70 3.97 -9.74
C LYS A 568 10.98 2.78 -10.36
N TYR A 569 9.81 3.03 -10.93
CA TYR A 569 9.02 1.98 -11.54
C TYR A 569 9.65 1.48 -12.85
N ASN A 570 9.72 0.17 -13.03
CA ASN A 570 10.16 -0.46 -14.27
C ASN A 570 8.98 -0.48 -15.27
N ILE A 571 8.91 0.54 -16.13
CA ILE A 571 7.84 0.71 -17.14
C ILE A 571 8.31 0.07 -18.45
N VAL A 572 7.60 -0.94 -18.91
CA VAL A 572 7.96 -1.78 -20.05
C VAL A 572 6.83 -1.82 -21.08
N ASP A 573 7.19 -1.99 -22.34
CA ASP A 573 6.24 -2.11 -23.44
C ASP A 573 5.63 -3.52 -23.47
N PHE A 574 4.56 -3.71 -22.68
CA PHE A 574 3.69 -4.87 -22.80
C PHE A 574 2.78 -4.71 -24.02
N PRO A 575 2.27 -5.83 -24.57
CA PRO A 575 1.29 -5.76 -25.65
C PRO A 575 0.05 -4.96 -25.26
N VAL A 576 -0.39 -4.06 -26.14
CA VAL A 576 -1.69 -3.41 -26.03
C VAL A 576 -2.74 -4.30 -26.68
N TYR A 577 -3.85 -4.53 -25.98
CA TYR A 577 -4.99 -5.31 -26.45
C TYR A 577 -6.06 -4.34 -26.99
N SER A 578 -5.83 -3.82 -28.19
CA SER A 578 -6.71 -2.83 -28.84
C SER A 578 -8.10 -3.37 -29.13
N GLU A 579 -8.23 -4.69 -29.23
CA GLU A 579 -9.47 -5.42 -29.44
C GLU A 579 -10.41 -5.36 -28.22
N VAL A 580 -9.85 -5.04 -27.06
CA VAL A 580 -10.60 -4.87 -25.81
C VAL A 580 -10.86 -3.37 -25.59
N ALA A 581 -12.06 -2.94 -25.89
CA ALA A 581 -12.44 -1.54 -25.75
C ALA A 581 -12.25 -1.04 -24.29
N VAL A 582 -11.68 0.15 -24.16
CA VAL A 582 -11.78 0.92 -22.92
C VAL A 582 -13.26 1.25 -22.77
N ALA A 583 -13.92 0.80 -21.71
CA ALA A 583 -15.29 1.26 -21.45
C ALA A 583 -15.26 2.78 -21.28
N ALA A 584 -16.12 3.46 -22.04
CA ALA A 584 -16.24 4.90 -22.01
C ALA A 584 -16.68 5.41 -20.65
#